data_d9227a75eac66fca85a834beec9bb748
#
_entry.id   d9227a75eac66fca85a834beec9bb748
#
_cell.length_a   1.000
_cell.length_b   1.000
_cell.length_c   1.000
_cell.angle_alpha   90.00
_cell.angle_beta   90.00
_cell.angle_gamma   90.00
#
_symmetry.space_group_name_H-M   'P 1'
#
loop_
_entity.id
_entity.type
_entity.pdbx_description
1 polymer ?
#
loop_
_entity_poly.entity_id
_entity_poly.type
_entity_poly.pdbx_seq_one_letter_code
_entity_poly.pdbx_strand_id
1 'polypeptide(L)' 'MGKKKIKVKYNAPGWEDRIGTIYSISGDKVTIEFGKHSFIEVYRDEIIFV' A
#
# COMPACT_ATOMS: atom_id res chain seq x y z
N MET A 1 -11.09 15.96 -10.75
CA MET A 1 -10.84 15.67 -10.62
C MET A 1 -10.18 14.89 -10.19
N GLY A 2 -9.70 14.56 -10.15
CA GLY A 2 -8.89 13.61 -9.93
C GLY A 2 -8.55 13.30 -8.60
N LYS A 3 -8.63 12.15 -8.23
CA LYS A 3 -8.20 11.76 -6.98
C LYS A 3 -6.76 11.47 -7.02
N LYS A 4 -6.05 11.91 -6.04
CA LYS A 4 -4.66 11.58 -5.92
C LYS A 4 -4.52 10.25 -5.25
N LYS A 5 -3.69 9.40 -5.81
CA LYS A 5 -3.39 8.13 -5.20
C LYS A 5 -2.07 8.23 -4.48
N ILE A 6 -2.06 7.72 -3.26
CA ILE A 6 -0.86 7.76 -2.45
C ILE A 6 -0.08 6.48 -2.69
N LYS A 7 1.13 6.61 -3.18
CA LYS A 7 1.96 5.46 -3.49
C LYS A 7 2.78 5.08 -2.29
N VAL A 8 2.82 3.80 -2.02
CA VAL A 8 3.52 3.27 -0.87
C VAL A 8 4.19 1.96 -1.24
N LYS A 9 5.10 1.53 -0.38
CA LYS A 9 5.73 0.24 -0.48
C LYS A 9 5.49 -0.52 0.80
N TYR A 10 5.42 -1.82 0.68
CA TYR A 10 5.33 -2.67 1.85
C TYR A 10 6.76 -2.96 2.31
N ASN A 11 7.04 -2.65 3.56
CA ASN A 11 8.39 -2.79 4.11
C ASN A 11 8.61 -4.21 4.61
N ALA A 12 8.85 -5.12 3.68
CA ALA A 12 9.05 -6.50 4.02
C ALA A 12 9.99 -7.13 3.00
N PRO A 13 10.70 -8.20 3.38
CA PRO A 13 11.60 -8.86 2.44
C PRO A 13 10.84 -9.36 1.22
N GLY A 14 11.42 -9.11 0.06
CA GLY A 14 10.79 -9.52 -1.19
C GLY A 14 9.83 -8.52 -1.75
N TRP A 15 9.56 -7.42 -1.05
CA TRP A 15 8.59 -6.42 -1.50
C TRP A 15 9.25 -5.07 -1.78
N GLU A 16 10.58 -5.02 -1.78
CA GLU A 16 11.27 -3.73 -1.90
C GLU A 16 11.03 -3.03 -3.21
N ASP A 17 10.85 -3.81 -4.26
CA ASP A 17 10.66 -3.22 -5.58
C ASP A 17 9.21 -3.07 -5.97
N ARG A 18 8.30 -3.37 -5.07
CA ARG A 18 6.90 -3.31 -5.40
C ARG A 18 6.28 -2.05 -4.84
N ILE A 19 5.69 -1.29 -5.72
CA ILE A 19 5.02 -0.06 -5.33
C ILE A 19 3.54 -0.23 -5.57
N GLY A 20 2.76 0.04 -4.54
CA GLY A 20 1.32 -0.02 -4.65
C GLY A 20 0.71 1.30 -4.27
N THR A 21 -0.60 1.34 -4.20
CA THR A 21 -1.31 2.52 -3.76
C THR A 21 -2.21 2.15 -2.61
N ILE A 22 -2.46 3.11 -1.75
CA ILE A 22 -3.36 2.88 -0.62
C ILE A 22 -4.78 2.76 -1.16
N TYR A 23 -5.40 1.65 -0.88
CA TYR A 23 -6.77 1.40 -1.29
C TYR A 23 -7.74 1.82 -0.19
N SER A 24 -7.46 1.43 1.04
CA SER A 24 -8.28 1.83 2.16
C SER A 24 -7.49 1.70 3.45
N ILE A 25 -7.94 2.38 4.47
CA ILE A 25 -7.31 2.34 5.78
C ILE A 25 -8.40 2.05 6.79
N SER A 26 -8.11 1.11 7.66
CA SER A 26 -9.07 0.74 8.69
C SER A 26 -8.30 0.54 10.00
N GLY A 27 -8.38 1.54 10.87
CA GLY A 27 -7.68 1.47 12.14
C GLY A 27 -6.18 1.43 11.91
N ASP A 28 -5.54 0.38 12.38
CA ASP A 28 -4.11 0.23 12.25
C ASP A 28 -3.71 -0.50 10.98
N LYS A 29 -4.68 -0.88 10.17
CA LYS A 29 -4.39 -1.67 8.98
C LYS A 29 -4.64 -0.88 7.74
N VAL A 30 -3.82 -1.13 6.74
CA VAL A 30 -3.88 -0.45 5.46
C VAL A 30 -3.97 -1.50 4.38
N THR A 31 -4.91 -1.33 3.48
CA THR A 31 -5.02 -2.19 2.31
C THR A 31 -4.30 -1.52 1.16
N ILE A 32 -3.34 -2.22 0.60
CA ILE A 32 -2.55 -1.71 -0.51
C ILE A 32 -2.93 -2.46 -1.76
N GLU A 33 -3.15 -1.74 -2.82
CA GLU A 33 -3.46 -2.31 -4.12
C GLU A 33 -2.20 -2.36 -4.95
N PHE A 34 -1.84 -3.56 -5.40
CA PHE A 34 -0.73 -3.76 -6.31
C PHE A 34 -1.29 -4.28 -7.61
N GLY A 35 -1.24 -3.46 -8.64
CA GLY A 35 -1.79 -3.87 -9.91
C GLY A 35 -3.30 -3.81 -9.89
N LYS A 36 -3.92 -4.65 -10.69
CA LYS A 36 -5.36 -4.54 -10.88
C LYS A 36 -6.18 -5.32 -9.88
N HIS A 37 -5.69 -6.46 -9.47
CA HIS A 37 -6.49 -7.33 -8.64
C HIS A 37 -5.72 -7.87 -7.44
N SER A 38 -4.61 -7.24 -7.10
CA SER A 38 -3.79 -7.71 -6.00
C SER A 38 -3.91 -6.75 -4.84
N PHE A 39 -4.45 -7.23 -3.75
CA PHE A 39 -4.60 -6.43 -2.55
C PHE A 39 -3.94 -7.14 -1.40
N ILE A 40 -3.24 -6.41 -0.54
CA ILE A 40 -2.73 -6.98 0.68
C ILE A 40 -3.09 -6.04 1.82
N GLU A 41 -3.23 -6.62 3.00
CA GLU A 41 -3.53 -5.84 4.19
C GLU A 41 -2.32 -5.89 5.10
N VAL A 42 -1.80 -4.74 5.47
CA VAL A 42 -0.61 -4.65 6.30
C VAL A 42 -0.87 -3.63 7.40
N TYR A 43 0.03 -3.59 8.37
CA TYR A 43 -0.09 -2.60 9.43
C TYR A 43 0.49 -1.28 8.95
N ARG A 44 -0.04 -0.19 9.51
CA ARG A 44 0.35 1.15 9.08
C ARG A 44 1.84 1.38 9.18
N ASP A 45 2.47 0.89 10.23
CA ASP A 45 3.89 1.14 10.42
C ASP A 45 4.76 0.22 9.59
N GLU A 46 4.14 -0.61 8.75
CA GLU A 46 4.90 -1.46 7.85
C GLU A 46 4.89 -0.94 6.42
N ILE A 47 4.45 0.27 6.22
CA ILE A 47 4.46 0.84 4.87
C ILE A 47 5.47 1.98 4.83
N ILE A 48 5.96 2.24 3.63
CA ILE A 48 6.91 3.32 3.37
C ILE A 48 6.29 4.16 2.27
N PHE A 49 6.19 5.45 2.54
CA PHE A 49 5.68 6.36 1.51
C PHE A 49 6.79 6.66 0.51
N VAL A 50 6.45 6.62 -0.75
CA VAL A 50 7.41 6.90 -1.83
C VAL A 50 7.17 8.22 -2.48
#